data_529e25199bf1edaa448ed2f4920c2aad
#
_entry.id   529e25199bf1edaa448ed2f4920c2aad
#
_cell.length_a   1.000
_cell.length_b   1.000
_cell.length_c   1.000
_cell.angle_alpha   90.00
_cell.angle_beta   90.00
_cell.angle_gamma   90.00
#
_symmetry.space_group_name_H-M   'P 1'
#
loop_
_entity.id
_entity.type
_entity.pdbx_description
1 polymer ?
#
loop_
_entity_poly.entity_id
_entity_poly.type
_entity_poly.pdbx_seq_one_letter_code
_entity_poly.pdbx_strand_id
1 'polypeptide(L)'
;QGHQLVRSNSRTQGKNTRNNWLSQKTKKEYIVFRKMSDINRMGHSEAFVFINEHPDSLNYADLAVAMNDDAPPQGIMIIDYPASNHNGAGAMSFADGHVEMHKWLDQRTIPAWNNSKLKLAVSSPNNKDMIFMSQHSSVRLHSD
;
A
#
# COMPACT_ATOMS: atom_id res chain seq x y z
N GLN A 1 11.93 -15.45 0.54
CA GLN A 1 11.54 -14.09 0.93
C GLN A 1 11.02 -13.40 -0.31
N GLY A 2 9.70 -13.31 -0.45
CA GLY A 2 9.09 -12.78 -1.64
C GLY A 2 9.16 -11.26 -1.70
N HIS A 3 9.93 -10.74 -2.64
CA HIS A 3 9.75 -9.38 -3.08
C HIS A 3 8.47 -9.35 -3.90
N GLN A 4 7.50 -8.57 -3.51
CA GLN A 4 6.29 -8.43 -4.26
C GLN A 4 6.24 -7.11 -4.98
N LEU A 5 5.90 -7.20 -6.26
CA LEU A 5 5.62 -6.03 -7.06
C LEU A 5 4.35 -5.38 -6.52
N VAL A 6 4.50 -4.27 -5.88
CA VAL A 6 3.37 -3.39 -5.65
C VAL A 6 3.15 -2.63 -6.94
N ARG A 7 2.21 -3.07 -7.70
CA ARG A 7 1.65 -2.18 -8.70
C ARG A 7 0.81 -1.17 -7.94
N SER A 8 1.50 -0.11 -7.56
CA SER A 8 0.88 0.99 -6.86
C SER A 8 -0.47 1.25 -7.48
N ASN A 9 -1.53 1.09 -6.78
CA ASN A 9 -2.82 1.57 -7.20
C ASN A 9 -3.60 0.81 -8.27
N SER A 10 -2.96 0.10 -9.13
CA SER A 10 -3.63 -0.53 -10.26
C SER A 10 -4.76 -1.46 -9.83
N ARG A 11 -4.72 -1.83 -8.59
CA ARG A 11 -5.68 -2.76 -8.04
C ARG A 11 -6.68 -2.16 -7.11
N THR A 12 -6.31 -1.09 -6.52
CA THR A 12 -7.24 -0.34 -5.70
C THR A 12 -8.35 0.28 -6.51
N GLN A 13 -8.17 0.37 -7.87
CA GLN A 13 -9.04 1.25 -8.62
C GLN A 13 -9.45 0.79 -9.99
N GLY A 14 -8.83 -0.24 -10.51
CA GLY A 14 -9.14 -0.71 -11.85
C GLY A 14 -10.55 -1.30 -11.92
N LYS A 15 -11.35 -0.82 -12.84
CA LYS A 15 -12.59 -1.50 -13.25
C LYS A 15 -12.37 -2.96 -13.67
N ASN A 16 -11.11 -3.38 -13.78
CA ASN A 16 -10.67 -4.70 -14.23
C ASN A 16 -9.99 -5.52 -13.14
N THR A 17 -10.00 -5.10 -11.90
CA THR A 17 -9.56 -5.97 -10.81
C THR A 17 -10.59 -7.04 -10.57
N ARG A 18 -10.14 -8.27 -10.48
CA ARG A 18 -10.96 -9.48 -10.39
C ARG A 18 -12.09 -9.42 -9.35
N ASN A 19 -12.07 -8.48 -8.42
CA ASN A 19 -13.07 -8.42 -7.36
C ASN A 19 -13.55 -7.03 -6.97
N ASN A 20 -13.14 -5.94 -7.58
CA ASN A 20 -13.62 -4.57 -7.28
C ASN A 20 -13.79 -4.20 -5.78
N TRP A 21 -13.38 -5.08 -4.86
CA TRP A 21 -13.68 -4.93 -3.43
C TRP A 21 -12.96 -3.76 -2.77
N LEU A 22 -11.80 -3.38 -3.29
CA LEU A 22 -11.07 -2.21 -2.82
C LEU A 22 -11.65 -0.90 -3.35
N SER A 23 -12.22 -0.91 -4.55
CA SER A 23 -12.80 0.28 -5.17
C SER A 23 -14.24 0.57 -4.70
N GLN A 24 -14.91 -0.42 -4.12
CA GLN A 24 -16.30 -0.25 -3.68
C GLN A 24 -16.48 0.66 -2.47
N LYS A 25 -15.42 0.91 -1.71
CA LYS A 25 -15.50 1.70 -0.47
C LYS A 25 -15.18 3.18 -0.64
N THR A 26 -14.59 3.57 -1.75
CA THR A 26 -14.29 4.98 -2.04
C THR A 26 -14.92 5.39 -3.36
N LYS A 27 -15.82 6.35 -3.33
CA LYS A 27 -16.45 6.93 -4.54
C LYS A 27 -15.48 7.77 -5.39
N LYS A 28 -14.20 7.80 -5.02
CA LYS A 28 -13.20 8.63 -5.64
C LYS A 28 -12.28 7.79 -6.52
N GLU A 29 -12.06 8.27 -7.71
CA GLU A 29 -11.21 7.60 -8.68
C GLU A 29 -9.76 8.05 -8.51
N TYR A 30 -8.86 7.07 -8.46
CA TYR A 30 -7.41 7.27 -8.42
C TYR A 30 -6.78 6.93 -9.77
N ILE A 31 -5.61 7.46 -10.05
CA ILE A 31 -4.90 7.17 -11.28
C ILE A 31 -4.35 5.74 -11.22
N VAL A 32 -4.59 4.99 -12.29
CA VAL A 32 -3.94 3.69 -12.52
C VAL A 32 -2.70 3.94 -13.39
N PHE A 33 -1.51 3.80 -12.81
CA PHE A 33 -0.26 3.99 -13.53
C PHE A 33 0.01 2.81 -14.48
N ARG A 34 0.02 3.08 -15.77
CA ARG A 34 0.31 2.11 -16.83
C ARG A 34 1.67 2.32 -17.47
N LYS A 35 2.18 3.53 -17.39
CA LYS A 35 3.47 3.98 -17.94
C LYS A 35 4.08 5.03 -17.03
N MET A 36 5.37 5.27 -17.17
CA MET A 36 6.11 6.21 -16.32
C MET A 36 5.54 7.63 -16.33
N SER A 37 5.03 8.10 -17.47
CA SER A 37 4.43 9.44 -17.56
C SER A 37 3.16 9.62 -16.74
N ASP A 38 2.48 8.54 -16.38
CA ASP A 38 1.27 8.62 -15.56
C ASP A 38 1.61 9.01 -14.10
N ILE A 39 2.86 8.79 -13.69
CA ILE A 39 3.36 9.08 -12.34
C ILE A 39 3.71 10.58 -12.16
N ASN A 40 3.79 11.36 -13.23
CA ASN A 40 4.23 12.75 -13.18
C ASN A 40 3.45 13.61 -12.17
N ARG A 41 2.16 13.36 -11.99
CA ARG A 41 1.33 14.10 -11.02
C ARG A 41 1.68 13.81 -9.57
N MET A 42 2.20 12.63 -9.29
CA MET A 42 2.62 12.23 -7.96
C MET A 42 4.10 12.58 -7.72
N GLY A 43 4.91 12.51 -8.75
CA GLY A 43 6.37 12.57 -8.66
C GLY A 43 6.98 11.16 -8.57
N HIS A 44 8.04 10.93 -9.33
CA HIS A 44 8.66 9.61 -9.41
C HIS A 44 9.36 9.20 -8.11
N SER A 45 9.86 10.17 -7.33
CA SER A 45 10.47 9.93 -6.03
C SER A 45 9.45 9.60 -4.92
N GLU A 46 8.18 9.88 -5.17
CA GLU A 46 7.10 9.67 -4.20
C GLU A 46 6.31 8.38 -4.44
N ALA A 47 6.35 7.85 -5.66
CA ALA A 47 5.61 6.65 -6.04
C ALA A 47 6.44 5.39 -5.77
N PHE A 48 6.05 4.59 -4.78
CA PHE A 48 6.72 3.31 -4.58
C PHE A 48 6.28 2.27 -5.62
N VAL A 49 7.20 1.38 -5.98
CA VAL A 49 7.01 0.35 -7.02
C VAL A 49 7.12 -1.05 -6.44
N PHE A 50 8.12 -1.28 -5.60
CA PHE A 50 8.32 -2.55 -4.92
C PHE A 50 8.37 -2.33 -3.41
N ILE A 51 7.82 -3.28 -2.70
CA ILE A 51 7.88 -3.34 -1.24
C ILE A 51 7.99 -4.79 -0.80
N ASN A 52 8.73 -5.04 0.26
CA ASN A 52 8.73 -6.35 0.90
C ASN A 52 7.45 -6.52 1.71
N GLU A 53 6.78 -7.64 1.51
CA GLU A 53 5.58 -8.00 2.26
C GLU A 53 5.91 -8.94 3.43
N HIS A 54 5.14 -8.82 4.51
CA HIS A 54 5.26 -9.70 5.66
C HIS A 54 4.94 -11.15 5.26
N PRO A 55 5.77 -12.15 5.62
CA PRO A 55 5.57 -13.54 5.18
C PRO A 55 4.19 -14.11 5.52
N ASP A 56 3.66 -13.79 6.70
CA ASP A 56 2.35 -14.27 7.15
C ASP A 56 1.16 -13.50 6.54
N SER A 57 1.44 -12.45 5.75
CA SER A 57 0.45 -11.67 4.98
C SER A 57 0.29 -12.17 3.55
N LEU A 58 1.25 -12.91 3.03
CA LEU A 58 1.29 -13.35 1.64
C LEU A 58 0.05 -14.17 1.26
N ASN A 59 -0.73 -13.68 0.31
CA ASN A 59 -1.90 -14.36 -0.23
C ASN A 59 -1.91 -14.39 -1.77
N TYR A 60 -1.48 -13.30 -2.41
CA TYR A 60 -1.36 -13.14 -3.86
C TYR A 60 -0.01 -12.50 -4.21
N ALA A 61 0.27 -12.36 -5.49
CA ALA A 61 1.51 -11.74 -5.97
C ALA A 61 1.56 -10.21 -5.81
N ASP A 62 0.66 -9.63 -5.06
CA ASP A 62 0.49 -8.19 -4.92
C ASP A 62 0.18 -7.79 -3.48
N LEU A 63 0.78 -6.71 -3.02
CA LEU A 63 0.39 -6.05 -1.78
C LEU A 63 -0.72 -5.04 -2.07
N ALA A 64 -1.84 -5.17 -1.39
CA ALA A 64 -2.96 -4.25 -1.50
C ALA A 64 -2.89 -3.16 -0.44
N VAL A 65 -3.11 -1.93 -0.86
CA VAL A 65 -3.15 -0.75 0.00
C VAL A 65 -4.54 -0.13 -0.04
N ALA A 66 -5.14 0.07 1.13
CA ALA A 66 -6.37 0.86 1.22
C ALA A 66 -6.04 2.33 0.98
N MET A 67 -6.78 2.96 0.08
CA MET A 67 -6.61 4.40 -0.17
C MET A 67 -7.35 5.17 0.91
N ASN A 68 -6.59 5.69 1.85
CA ASN A 68 -7.09 6.26 3.10
C ASN A 68 -6.99 7.80 3.18
N ASP A 69 -6.53 8.45 2.13
CA ASP A 69 -6.30 9.90 2.11
C ASP A 69 -7.55 10.75 2.41
N ASP A 70 -8.74 10.16 2.19
CA ASP A 70 -10.02 10.79 2.52
C ASP A 70 -10.81 10.09 3.62
N ALA A 71 -10.32 8.97 4.09
CA ALA A 71 -10.99 8.27 5.15
C ALA A 71 -10.87 9.08 6.45
N PRO A 72 -11.92 9.19 7.24
CA PRO A 72 -11.77 9.70 8.59
C PRO A 72 -10.78 8.78 9.33
N PRO A 73 -10.06 9.30 10.35
CA PRO A 73 -9.04 8.52 11.05
C PRO A 73 -9.49 7.14 11.53
N GLN A 74 -10.79 7.01 11.84
CA GLN A 74 -11.40 5.74 12.26
C GLN A 74 -11.62 4.74 11.13
N GLY A 75 -11.63 5.19 9.87
CA GLY A 75 -11.85 4.36 8.69
C GLY A 75 -10.59 3.77 8.08
N ILE A 76 -9.43 4.04 8.66
CA ILE A 76 -8.15 3.53 8.16
C ILE A 76 -8.06 2.02 8.39
N MET A 77 -7.56 1.30 7.37
CA MET A 77 -7.46 -0.15 7.38
C MET A 77 -6.07 -0.63 6.94
N ILE A 78 -5.67 -1.76 7.49
CA ILE A 78 -4.56 -2.56 6.95
C ILE A 78 -5.18 -3.65 6.08
N ILE A 79 -4.86 -3.66 4.79
CA ILE A 79 -5.27 -4.75 3.89
C ILE A 79 -4.22 -5.84 3.92
N ASP A 80 -3.00 -5.53 3.48
CA ASP A 80 -1.84 -6.40 3.56
C ASP A 80 -0.74 -5.73 4.40
N TYR A 81 0.09 -6.54 5.01
CA TYR A 81 1.13 -6.05 5.91
C TYR A 81 2.47 -5.93 5.17
N PRO A 82 3.14 -4.77 5.24
CA PRO A 82 4.52 -4.67 4.78
C PRO A 82 5.44 -5.48 5.68
N ALA A 83 6.60 -5.87 5.14
CA ALA A 83 7.64 -6.51 5.95
C ALA A 83 8.16 -5.57 7.03
N SER A 84 8.47 -6.12 8.18
CA SER A 84 8.99 -5.40 9.34
C SER A 84 10.19 -6.10 9.99
N ASN A 85 10.79 -7.03 9.27
CA ASN A 85 11.85 -7.91 9.76
C ASN A 85 13.23 -7.23 9.90
N HIS A 86 13.37 -6.00 9.46
CA HIS A 86 14.57 -5.19 9.64
C HIS A 86 14.40 -4.21 10.79
N ASN A 87 14.27 -4.75 12.01
CA ASN A 87 14.07 -3.95 13.23
C ASN A 87 12.85 -2.99 13.12
N GLY A 88 11.73 -3.53 12.65
CA GLY A 88 10.50 -2.74 12.45
C GLY A 88 10.50 -1.90 11.19
N ALA A 89 11.38 -2.19 10.24
CA ALA A 89 11.44 -1.49 8.95
C ALA A 89 11.25 -2.46 7.79
N GLY A 90 10.80 -1.93 6.66
CA GLY A 90 10.69 -2.62 5.38
C GLY A 90 11.41 -1.88 4.26
N ALA A 91 11.92 -2.62 3.28
CA ALA A 91 12.55 -2.03 2.10
C ALA A 91 11.51 -1.65 1.07
N MET A 92 11.64 -0.47 0.50
CA MET A 92 10.80 0.07 -0.57
C MET A 92 11.66 0.62 -1.70
N SER A 93 11.24 0.41 -2.94
CA SER A 93 11.80 1.09 -4.09
C SER A 93 10.78 2.01 -4.74
N PHE A 94 11.25 3.09 -5.31
CA PHE A 94 10.44 4.15 -5.90
C PHE A 94 10.62 4.22 -7.41
N ALA A 95 9.72 4.93 -8.09
CA ALA A 95 9.71 5.00 -9.55
C ALA A 95 10.91 5.71 -10.17
N ASP A 96 11.63 6.53 -9.41
CA ASP A 96 12.90 7.14 -9.82
C ASP A 96 14.11 6.21 -9.66
N GLY A 97 13.92 5.00 -9.11
CA GLY A 97 14.96 4.00 -8.90
C GLY A 97 15.62 4.04 -7.53
N HIS A 98 15.33 5.00 -6.67
CA HIS A 98 15.89 4.99 -5.33
C HIS A 98 15.23 3.93 -4.45
N VAL A 99 15.95 3.49 -3.43
CA VAL A 99 15.51 2.52 -2.44
C VAL A 99 15.68 3.12 -1.06
N GLU A 100 14.72 2.91 -0.18
CA GLU A 100 14.84 3.29 1.22
C GLU A 100 14.37 2.17 2.16
N MET A 101 14.93 2.18 3.36
CA MET A 101 14.44 1.39 4.48
C MET A 101 13.48 2.26 5.28
N HIS A 102 12.18 1.98 5.16
CA HIS A 102 11.16 2.74 5.87
C HIS A 102 10.85 2.09 7.21
N LYS A 103 11.04 2.83 8.30
CA LYS A 103 10.71 2.38 9.64
C LYS A 103 9.23 2.65 9.93
N TRP A 104 8.53 1.58 10.27
CA TRP A 104 7.12 1.68 10.65
C TRP A 104 6.98 2.27 12.06
N LEU A 105 5.98 3.09 12.26
CA LEU A 105 5.74 3.84 13.49
C LEU A 105 4.70 3.18 14.40
N ASP A 106 3.75 2.47 13.81
CA ASP A 106 2.62 1.88 14.53
C ASP A 106 2.87 0.39 14.77
N GLN A 107 2.76 -0.04 16.02
CA GLN A 107 2.98 -1.44 16.40
C GLN A 107 2.02 -2.40 15.67
N ARG A 108 0.85 -1.94 15.27
CA ARG A 108 -0.11 -2.74 14.50
C ARG A 108 0.39 -3.06 13.08
N THR A 109 1.31 -2.26 12.55
CA THR A 109 2.00 -2.50 11.27
C THR A 109 3.14 -3.52 11.39
N ILE A 110 3.56 -3.83 12.61
CA ILE A 110 4.75 -4.65 12.93
C ILE A 110 4.33 -5.94 13.64
N PRO A 111 3.47 -6.80 13.07
CA PRO A 111 3.11 -8.05 13.71
C PRO A 111 4.31 -8.99 13.78
N ALA A 112 4.39 -9.80 14.83
CA ALA A 112 5.42 -10.81 14.95
C ALA A 112 5.25 -11.90 13.88
N TRP A 113 6.36 -12.37 13.33
CA TRP A 113 6.37 -13.53 12.48
C TRP A 113 6.31 -14.80 13.31
N ASN A 114 5.28 -15.60 13.09
CA ASN A 114 5.06 -16.83 13.85
C ASN A 114 4.63 -18.03 12.97
N ASN A 115 4.82 -17.94 11.67
CA ASN A 115 4.40 -18.95 10.68
C ASN A 115 2.88 -19.22 10.66
N SER A 116 2.07 -18.29 11.08
CA SER A 116 0.62 -18.35 10.95
C SER A 116 0.09 -17.17 10.18
N LYS A 117 -0.95 -17.40 9.39
CA LYS A 117 -1.54 -16.34 8.56
C LYS A 117 -2.08 -15.20 9.41
N LEU A 118 -1.71 -13.98 9.04
CA LEU A 118 -2.28 -12.77 9.61
C LEU A 118 -3.71 -12.58 9.13
N LYS A 119 -4.53 -12.00 9.99
CA LYS A 119 -5.85 -11.53 9.58
C LYS A 119 -5.69 -10.26 8.75
N LEU A 120 -6.14 -10.32 7.50
CA LEU A 120 -6.06 -9.23 6.54
C LEU A 120 -7.34 -8.37 6.55
N ALA A 121 -7.30 -7.20 5.91
CA ALA A 121 -8.40 -6.25 5.81
C ALA A 121 -8.97 -5.88 7.19
N VAL A 122 -8.10 -5.54 8.12
CA VAL A 122 -8.45 -5.19 9.51
C VAL A 122 -8.52 -3.69 9.70
N SER A 123 -9.44 -3.25 10.56
CA SER A 123 -9.51 -1.85 10.97
C SER A 123 -8.26 -1.46 11.77
N SER A 124 -7.69 -0.32 11.44
CA SER A 124 -6.50 0.23 12.12
C SER A 124 -6.61 1.75 12.25
N PRO A 125 -7.50 2.25 13.10
CA PRO A 125 -7.75 3.68 13.23
C PRO A 125 -6.48 4.46 13.57
N ASN A 126 -6.34 5.64 12.96
CA ASN A 126 -5.21 6.55 13.15
C ASN A 126 -3.83 5.97 12.79
N ASN A 127 -3.76 4.89 12.02
CA ASN A 127 -2.50 4.29 11.63
C ASN A 127 -1.76 5.16 10.61
N LYS A 128 -0.70 5.83 11.05
CA LYS A 128 0.11 6.74 10.23
C LYS A 128 0.86 6.02 9.10
N ASP A 129 1.22 4.75 9.31
CA ASP A 129 1.91 3.96 8.30
C ASP A 129 1.00 3.66 7.11
N MET A 130 -0.27 3.38 7.37
CA MET A 130 -1.26 3.15 6.32
C MET A 130 -1.59 4.44 5.55
N ILE A 131 -1.59 5.58 6.22
CA ILE A 131 -1.70 6.88 5.56
C ILE A 131 -0.49 7.11 4.64
N PHE A 132 0.71 6.88 5.14
CA PHE A 132 1.95 6.95 4.34
C PHE A 132 1.86 6.03 3.11
N MET A 133 1.47 4.78 3.29
CA MET A 133 1.32 3.81 2.20
C MET A 133 0.34 4.32 1.12
N SER A 134 -0.81 4.85 1.52
CA SER A 134 -1.80 5.36 0.57
C SER A 134 -1.30 6.59 -0.19
N GLN A 135 -0.61 7.50 0.48
CA GLN A 135 -0.04 8.72 -0.11
C GLN A 135 1.04 8.42 -1.16
N HIS A 136 1.77 7.31 -1.01
CA HIS A 136 2.82 6.87 -1.94
C HIS A 136 2.35 5.84 -2.97
N SER A 137 1.08 5.45 -2.93
CA SER A 137 0.50 4.48 -3.88
C SER A 137 -0.10 5.13 -5.11
N SER A 138 -0.87 6.19 -4.96
CA SER A 138 -1.52 6.89 -6.07
C SER A 138 -2.01 8.28 -5.68
N VAL A 139 -2.46 9.01 -6.70
CA VAL A 139 -3.14 10.30 -6.56
C VAL A 139 -4.51 10.24 -7.21
N ARG A 140 -5.41 11.11 -6.79
CA ARG A 140 -6.75 11.18 -7.38
C ARG A 140 -6.73 11.62 -8.84
N LEU A 141 -7.67 11.08 -9.59
CA LEU A 141 -7.86 11.44 -10.99
C LEU A 141 -8.25 12.91 -11.12
N HIS A 142 -9.14 13.37 -10.25
CA HIS A 142 -9.59 14.75 -10.16
C HIS A 142 -9.29 15.29 -8.75
N SER A 143 -8.59 16.40 -8.68
CA SER A 143 -8.47 17.19 -7.46
C SER A 143 -9.74 18.04 -7.31
N ASP A 144 -10.43 17.86 -6.22
CA ASP A 144 -11.51 18.77 -5.83
C ASP A 144 -10.93 20.14 -5.46
#